data_e87d143862bea3d482bc62c6131ed999
#
_entry.id   e87d143862bea3d482bc62c6131ed999
#
_cell.length_a   1.000
_cell.length_b   1.000
_cell.length_c   1.000
_cell.angle_alpha   90.00
_cell.angle_beta   90.00
_cell.angle_gamma   90.00
#
_symmetry.space_group_name_H-M   'P 1'
#
loop_
_entity.id
_entity.type
_entity.pdbx_description
1 polymer ?
#
loop_
_entity_poly.entity_id
_entity_poly.type
_entity_poly.pdbx_seq_one_letter_code
_entity_poly.pdbx_strand_id
1 'polypeptide(L)'
;RDLLRLPAGDPELLAARAAAHAAPPIATILDAMHPDGYWAKPGSGYGPKYRSAVWSVIALSQVGASAAADDRLGRAAAYLLDHALTPGGQFSCAPSGAPAGTIDCLQGNLLAALLDLGVEDPRLDVAFEWMARTVTGEGIAPAGDRSTPLRYYAYKSGPLFQCGANAHLPCAWGGVKVMLAFGKMPAARRTPLIDEAIRQGAAYLFSIDPATADYPHPTSPRPSGNWWKFGFPVFYVADLLQLVEALVGLGYGDDPRLANALALVRARAAAAGRWPLEYHYNGKMGEGVAFGRKGQPNKWVTIRALRTIRNYELGIRN
;
A
#
# COMPACT_ATOMS: atom_id res chain seq x y z
N ARG A 1 -4.18 -13.98 -12.60
CA ARG A 1 -2.77 -14.35 -12.66
C ARG A 1 -2.37 -15.13 -11.42
N ASP A 2 -2.26 -14.48 -10.27
CA ASP A 2 -1.62 -15.05 -9.08
C ASP A 2 -2.36 -16.27 -8.51
N LEU A 3 -3.69 -16.19 -8.38
CA LEU A 3 -4.50 -17.31 -7.89
C LEU A 3 -4.54 -18.50 -8.85
N LEU A 4 -4.55 -18.29 -10.15
CA LEU A 4 -4.59 -19.33 -11.17
C LEU A 4 -3.21 -19.72 -11.68
N ARG A 5 -2.15 -19.03 -11.24
CA ARG A 5 -0.75 -19.20 -11.70
C ARG A 5 -0.59 -19.09 -13.22
N LEU A 6 -1.36 -18.21 -13.86
CA LEU A 6 -1.27 -17.99 -15.28
C LEU A 6 0.00 -17.20 -15.64
N PRO A 7 0.71 -17.58 -16.70
CA PRO A 7 1.82 -16.79 -17.23
C PRO A 7 1.38 -15.38 -17.60
N ALA A 8 2.30 -14.42 -17.56
CA ALA A 8 2.00 -13.02 -17.89
C ALA A 8 1.44 -12.84 -19.31
N GLY A 9 1.89 -13.68 -20.25
CA GLY A 9 1.44 -13.69 -21.66
C GLY A 9 0.27 -14.61 -21.95
N ASP A 10 -0.39 -15.18 -20.97
CA ASP A 10 -1.55 -16.06 -21.17
C ASP A 10 -2.68 -15.32 -21.90
N PRO A 11 -3.23 -15.86 -22.99
CA PRO A 11 -4.25 -15.18 -23.80
C PRO A 11 -5.53 -14.86 -23.04
N GLU A 12 -5.97 -15.75 -22.14
CA GLU A 12 -7.18 -15.52 -21.33
C GLU A 12 -6.93 -14.40 -20.30
N LEU A 13 -5.73 -14.36 -19.70
CA LEU A 13 -5.33 -13.29 -18.81
C LEU A 13 -5.27 -11.93 -19.52
N LEU A 14 -4.72 -11.88 -20.72
CA LEU A 14 -4.64 -10.66 -21.54
C LEU A 14 -6.04 -10.18 -21.94
N ALA A 15 -6.91 -11.08 -22.39
CA ALA A 15 -8.30 -10.77 -22.74
C ALA A 15 -9.08 -10.27 -21.52
N ALA A 16 -8.93 -10.91 -20.34
CA ALA A 16 -9.55 -10.49 -19.11
C ALA A 16 -9.08 -9.10 -18.65
N ARG A 17 -7.80 -8.79 -18.82
CA ARG A 17 -7.26 -7.45 -18.53
C ARG A 17 -7.85 -6.40 -19.46
N ALA A 18 -7.88 -6.64 -20.76
CA ALA A 18 -8.49 -5.73 -21.72
C ALA A 18 -9.95 -5.45 -21.38
N ALA A 19 -10.73 -6.48 -21.09
CA ALA A 19 -12.11 -6.36 -20.64
C ALA A 19 -12.24 -5.57 -19.32
N ALA A 20 -11.36 -5.79 -18.34
CA ALA A 20 -11.37 -5.06 -17.08
C ALA A 20 -11.04 -3.57 -17.27
N HIS A 21 -10.09 -3.25 -18.18
CA HIS A 21 -9.74 -1.85 -18.48
C HIS A 21 -10.88 -1.12 -19.21
N ALA A 22 -11.70 -1.81 -20.00
CA ALA A 22 -12.87 -1.26 -20.67
C ALA A 22 -14.12 -1.13 -19.79
N ALA A 23 -14.06 -1.57 -18.53
CA ALA A 23 -15.20 -1.63 -17.62
C ALA A 23 -14.98 -0.85 -16.31
N PRO A 24 -16.07 -0.42 -15.63
CA PRO A 24 -15.96 0.11 -14.28
C PRO A 24 -15.35 -0.92 -13.29
N PRO A 25 -14.55 -0.48 -12.32
CA PRO A 25 -14.21 0.89 -11.99
C PRO A 25 -13.02 1.46 -12.75
N ILE A 26 -12.24 0.63 -13.48
CA ILE A 26 -10.99 1.07 -14.13
C ILE A 26 -11.30 2.16 -15.17
N ALA A 27 -12.18 1.88 -16.13
CA ALA A 27 -12.56 2.84 -17.15
C ALA A 27 -13.03 4.17 -16.53
N THR A 28 -13.96 4.12 -15.57
CA THR A 28 -14.51 5.32 -14.92
C THR A 28 -13.45 6.18 -14.25
N ILE A 29 -12.46 5.56 -13.59
CA ILE A 29 -11.37 6.29 -12.94
C ILE A 29 -10.43 6.90 -13.99
N LEU A 30 -10.07 6.14 -15.01
CA LEU A 30 -9.15 6.60 -16.07
C LEU A 30 -9.77 7.67 -16.96
N ASP A 31 -11.06 7.61 -17.26
CA ASP A 31 -11.77 8.60 -18.06
C ASP A 31 -11.89 9.98 -17.36
N ALA A 32 -11.80 9.99 -16.03
CA ALA A 32 -11.75 11.22 -15.24
C ALA A 32 -10.33 11.82 -15.11
N MET A 33 -9.30 11.20 -15.70
CA MET A 33 -7.92 11.67 -15.63
C MET A 33 -7.69 12.86 -16.58
N HIS A 34 -7.00 13.90 -16.08
CA HIS A 34 -6.50 14.98 -16.94
C HIS A 34 -5.43 14.47 -17.90
N PRO A 35 -5.31 15.02 -19.13
CA PRO A 35 -4.28 14.62 -20.07
C PRO A 35 -2.84 14.64 -19.53
N ASP A 36 -2.53 15.52 -18.59
CA ASP A 36 -1.22 15.62 -17.94
C ASP A 36 -0.95 14.51 -16.90
N GLY A 37 -1.89 13.60 -16.62
CA GLY A 37 -1.69 12.46 -15.73
C GLY A 37 -2.18 12.65 -14.27
N TYR A 38 -2.94 13.69 -13.97
CA TYR A 38 -3.49 13.91 -12.64
C TYR A 38 -5.02 13.82 -12.61
N TRP A 39 -5.60 13.80 -11.40
CA TRP A 39 -7.04 13.90 -11.14
C TRP A 39 -7.33 15.07 -10.22
N ALA A 40 -8.51 15.66 -10.38
CA ALA A 40 -9.08 16.75 -9.61
C ALA A 40 -8.34 18.09 -9.73
N LYS A 41 -7.06 18.16 -9.43
CA LYS A 41 -6.23 19.36 -9.56
C LYS A 41 -4.74 19.01 -9.59
N PRO A 42 -3.89 19.87 -10.19
CA PRO A 42 -2.45 19.67 -10.20
C PRO A 42 -1.82 19.80 -8.79
N GLY A 43 -0.55 19.40 -8.67
CA GLY A 43 0.27 19.40 -7.44
C GLY A 43 0.69 17.99 -7.05
N SER A 44 1.07 17.75 -5.80
CA SER A 44 1.55 16.44 -5.32
C SER A 44 0.51 15.30 -5.40
N GLY A 45 -0.71 15.59 -5.80
CA GLY A 45 -1.76 14.59 -5.98
C GLY A 45 -2.35 14.01 -4.69
N TYR A 46 -2.01 14.51 -3.50
CA TYR A 46 -2.62 14.04 -2.26
C TYR A 46 -3.99 14.65 -1.97
N GLY A 47 -4.19 15.91 -2.26
CA GLY A 47 -5.46 16.60 -2.07
C GLY A 47 -6.12 17.02 -3.39
N PRO A 48 -7.45 16.98 -3.48
CA PRO A 48 -8.46 16.57 -2.50
C PRO A 48 -8.43 15.06 -2.23
N LYS A 49 -8.59 14.69 -0.95
CA LYS A 49 -8.47 13.32 -0.48
C LYS A 49 -9.48 12.40 -1.17
N TYR A 50 -9.02 11.22 -1.59
CA TYR A 50 -9.74 10.17 -2.34
C TYR A 50 -10.13 10.51 -3.79
N ARG A 51 -9.84 11.72 -4.30
CA ARG A 51 -10.20 12.14 -5.66
C ARG A 51 -9.01 12.49 -6.55
N SER A 52 -7.84 12.66 -5.97
CA SER A 52 -6.64 13.09 -6.68
C SER A 52 -5.71 11.94 -7.02
N ALA A 53 -4.60 12.22 -7.72
CA ALA A 53 -3.73 11.25 -8.35
C ALA A 53 -3.25 10.12 -7.43
N VAL A 54 -2.83 10.43 -6.20
CA VAL A 54 -2.41 9.44 -5.20
C VAL A 54 -3.47 8.36 -4.99
N TRP A 55 -4.71 8.76 -4.78
CA TRP A 55 -5.80 7.83 -4.44
C TRP A 55 -6.28 7.05 -5.65
N SER A 56 -6.31 7.69 -6.81
CA SER A 56 -6.68 7.04 -8.07
C SER A 56 -5.67 5.98 -8.45
N VAL A 57 -4.36 6.27 -8.36
CA VAL A 57 -3.28 5.31 -8.63
C VAL A 57 -3.33 4.14 -7.66
N ILE A 58 -3.50 4.37 -6.34
CA ILE A 58 -3.62 3.31 -5.35
C ILE A 58 -4.87 2.44 -5.61
N ALA A 59 -6.01 3.03 -5.97
CA ALA A 59 -7.20 2.26 -6.27
C ALA A 59 -7.07 1.44 -7.56
N LEU A 60 -6.50 2.04 -8.61
CA LEU A 60 -6.27 1.37 -9.89
C LEU A 60 -5.33 0.17 -9.74
N SER A 61 -4.26 0.28 -8.95
CA SER A 61 -3.38 -0.86 -8.68
C SER A 61 -4.13 -2.01 -7.98
N GLN A 62 -4.96 -1.70 -6.99
CA GLN A 62 -5.69 -2.71 -6.23
C GLN A 62 -6.81 -3.40 -7.04
N VAL A 63 -7.37 -2.76 -8.05
CA VAL A 63 -8.33 -3.39 -8.98
C VAL A 63 -7.64 -4.13 -10.14
N GLY A 64 -6.32 -4.18 -10.16
CA GLY A 64 -5.55 -4.95 -11.12
C GLY A 64 -5.32 -4.24 -12.46
N ALA A 65 -5.38 -2.91 -12.50
CA ALA A 65 -4.95 -2.14 -13.67
C ALA A 65 -3.45 -2.36 -13.93
N SER A 66 -3.02 -2.16 -15.18
CA SER A 66 -1.63 -2.40 -15.61
C SER A 66 -1.18 -1.33 -16.60
N ALA A 67 -0.01 -0.76 -16.38
CA ALA A 67 0.60 0.23 -17.28
C ALA A 67 0.90 -0.37 -18.66
N ALA A 68 1.15 -1.66 -18.74
CA ALA A 68 1.32 -2.36 -20.02
C ALA A 68 0.03 -2.47 -20.85
N ALA A 69 -1.14 -2.27 -20.24
CA ALA A 69 -2.43 -2.34 -20.90
C ALA A 69 -3.03 -0.95 -21.23
N ASP A 70 -2.56 0.11 -20.57
CA ASP A 70 -3.08 1.47 -20.76
C ASP A 70 -2.02 2.52 -20.42
N ASP A 71 -1.58 3.26 -21.43
CA ASP A 71 -0.53 4.28 -21.32
C ASP A 71 -0.88 5.43 -20.38
N ARG A 72 -2.17 5.63 -20.08
CA ARG A 72 -2.61 6.64 -19.10
C ARG A 72 -2.02 6.37 -17.72
N LEU A 73 -1.81 5.09 -17.37
CA LEU A 73 -1.19 4.71 -16.09
C LEU A 73 0.30 5.06 -16.04
N GLY A 74 1.01 4.93 -17.16
CA GLY A 74 2.39 5.42 -17.28
C GLY A 74 2.49 6.92 -17.07
N ARG A 75 1.57 7.70 -17.69
CA ARG A 75 1.51 9.15 -17.49
C ARG A 75 1.18 9.53 -16.05
N ALA A 76 0.25 8.83 -15.41
CA ALA A 76 -0.09 9.06 -14.01
C ALA A 76 1.07 8.76 -13.06
N ALA A 77 1.81 7.70 -13.33
CA ALA A 77 3.02 7.35 -12.58
C ALA A 77 4.10 8.42 -12.73
N ALA A 78 4.41 8.81 -13.97
CA ALA A 78 5.36 9.89 -14.27
C ALA A 78 4.96 11.19 -13.55
N TYR A 79 3.69 11.57 -13.65
CA TYR A 79 3.18 12.75 -12.95
C TYR A 79 3.44 12.71 -11.43
N LEU A 80 3.16 11.57 -10.76
CA LEU A 80 3.41 11.43 -9.33
C LEU A 80 4.92 11.47 -9.00
N LEU A 81 5.75 10.86 -9.83
CA LEU A 81 7.20 10.89 -9.66
C LEU A 81 7.78 12.29 -9.87
N ASP A 82 7.17 13.11 -10.73
CA ASP A 82 7.64 14.46 -11.01
C ASP A 82 7.13 15.50 -9.99
N HIS A 83 5.94 15.28 -9.40
CA HIS A 83 5.27 16.29 -8.57
C HIS A 83 5.13 15.91 -7.09
N ALA A 84 5.20 14.64 -6.74
CA ALA A 84 5.07 14.16 -5.36
C ALA A 84 6.38 13.61 -4.78
N LEU A 85 7.27 13.05 -5.61
CA LEU A 85 8.54 12.52 -5.17
C LEU A 85 9.58 13.64 -5.06
N THR A 86 10.24 13.71 -3.91
CA THR A 86 11.34 14.67 -3.68
C THR A 86 12.68 14.08 -4.13
N PRO A 87 13.72 14.90 -4.33
CA PRO A 87 15.05 14.41 -4.69
C PRO A 87 15.65 13.42 -3.67
N GLY A 88 15.23 13.46 -2.42
CA GLY A 88 15.67 12.52 -1.38
C GLY A 88 14.90 11.19 -1.33
N GLY A 89 13.96 10.95 -2.25
CA GLY A 89 13.19 9.70 -2.32
C GLY A 89 11.88 9.69 -1.52
N GLN A 90 11.45 10.84 -0.97
CA GLN A 90 10.23 10.91 -0.18
C GLN A 90 9.02 11.29 -1.04
N PHE A 91 7.93 10.54 -0.95
CA PHE A 91 6.63 11.02 -1.44
C PHE A 91 6.00 11.99 -0.45
N SER A 92 5.60 13.15 -0.94
CA SER A 92 5.05 14.24 -0.12
C SER A 92 3.53 14.37 -0.29
N CYS A 93 2.82 14.57 0.82
CA CYS A 93 1.42 14.97 0.82
C CYS A 93 1.23 16.50 0.77
N ALA A 94 2.30 17.28 0.89
CA ALA A 94 2.22 18.74 0.79
C ALA A 94 1.86 19.16 -0.64
N PRO A 95 0.96 20.16 -0.84
CA PRO A 95 0.58 20.59 -2.19
C PRO A 95 1.76 21.02 -3.08
N SER A 96 2.82 21.54 -2.47
CA SER A 96 4.05 21.95 -3.15
C SER A 96 5.03 20.81 -3.39
N GLY A 97 4.74 19.57 -2.97
CA GLY A 97 5.71 18.48 -3.00
C GLY A 97 6.83 18.60 -1.95
N ALA A 98 6.74 19.55 -0.99
CA ALA A 98 7.79 19.76 -0.01
C ALA A 98 8.05 18.53 0.86
N PRO A 99 9.32 18.17 1.17
CA PRO A 99 9.68 16.99 1.96
C PRO A 99 9.04 16.92 3.36
N ALA A 100 8.69 18.08 3.95
CA ALA A 100 7.96 18.14 5.22
C ALA A 100 6.56 17.47 5.19
N GLY A 101 6.04 17.21 3.99
CA GLY A 101 4.80 16.45 3.79
C GLY A 101 4.98 14.92 3.76
N THR A 102 6.13 14.39 4.07
CA THR A 102 6.40 12.95 4.06
C THR A 102 5.59 12.20 5.12
N ILE A 103 5.05 11.05 4.74
CA ILE A 103 4.23 10.17 5.59
C ILE A 103 4.55 8.73 5.23
N ASP A 104 4.90 7.88 6.20
CA ASP A 104 5.26 6.47 5.96
C ASP A 104 4.16 5.67 5.27
N CYS A 105 2.90 5.86 5.68
CA CYS A 105 1.78 5.16 5.04
C CYS A 105 1.52 5.62 3.59
N LEU A 106 1.89 6.85 3.21
CA LEU A 106 1.86 7.32 1.83
C LEU A 106 3.00 6.70 1.02
N GLN A 107 4.21 6.73 1.57
CA GLN A 107 5.42 6.15 0.97
C GLN A 107 5.17 4.68 0.61
N GLY A 108 4.79 3.86 1.59
CA GLY A 108 4.52 2.44 1.37
C GLY A 108 3.37 2.19 0.38
N ASN A 109 2.26 2.92 0.50
CA ASN A 109 1.12 2.75 -0.43
C ASN A 109 1.49 3.07 -1.88
N LEU A 110 2.21 4.17 -2.13
CA LEU A 110 2.56 4.56 -3.50
C LEU A 110 3.60 3.61 -4.10
N LEU A 111 4.63 3.23 -3.34
CA LEU A 111 5.62 2.27 -3.82
C LEU A 111 4.97 0.92 -4.16
N ALA A 112 4.11 0.40 -3.28
CA ALA A 112 3.37 -0.82 -3.56
C ALA A 112 2.48 -0.69 -4.81
N ALA A 113 1.77 0.43 -4.95
CA ALA A 113 0.86 0.66 -6.07
C ALA A 113 1.61 0.79 -7.40
N LEU A 114 2.73 1.52 -7.45
CA LEU A 114 3.52 1.70 -8.65
C LEU A 114 4.13 0.39 -9.13
N LEU A 115 4.64 -0.46 -8.21
CA LEU A 115 5.10 -1.80 -8.56
C LEU A 115 3.96 -2.70 -9.08
N ASP A 116 2.79 -2.70 -8.43
CA ASP A 116 1.62 -3.49 -8.85
C ASP A 116 1.11 -3.07 -10.24
N LEU A 117 1.23 -1.78 -10.60
CA LEU A 117 0.91 -1.28 -11.95
C LEU A 117 1.94 -1.68 -13.00
N GLY A 118 3.11 -2.18 -12.59
CA GLY A 118 4.22 -2.53 -13.48
C GLY A 118 5.05 -1.32 -13.92
N VAL A 119 5.16 -0.31 -13.06
CA VAL A 119 6.01 0.87 -13.33
C VAL A 119 7.47 0.52 -13.06
N GLU A 120 8.31 0.77 -14.04
CA GLU A 120 9.76 0.63 -13.97
C GLU A 120 10.41 2.02 -14.09
N ASP A 121 10.92 2.54 -12.99
CA ASP A 121 11.60 3.85 -12.93
C ASP A 121 12.69 3.79 -11.85
N PRO A 122 13.93 4.22 -12.13
CA PRO A 122 15.03 4.14 -11.17
C PRO A 122 14.81 4.98 -9.91
N ARG A 123 13.95 6.00 -9.96
CA ARG A 123 13.57 6.80 -8.79
C ARG A 123 12.84 5.98 -7.72
N LEU A 124 12.25 4.85 -8.09
CA LEU A 124 11.63 3.93 -7.13
C LEU A 124 12.69 3.29 -6.23
N ASP A 125 13.87 2.94 -6.74
CA ASP A 125 14.95 2.39 -5.91
C ASP A 125 15.44 3.41 -4.87
N VAL A 126 15.56 4.68 -5.26
CA VAL A 126 15.89 5.78 -4.32
C VAL A 126 14.82 5.93 -3.24
N ALA A 127 13.55 5.79 -3.61
CA ALA A 127 12.44 5.87 -2.67
C ALA A 127 12.37 4.67 -1.71
N PHE A 128 12.68 3.46 -2.17
CA PHE A 128 12.81 2.28 -1.32
C PHE A 128 14.00 2.37 -0.38
N GLU A 129 15.14 2.85 -0.86
CA GLU A 129 16.34 3.06 -0.06
C GLU A 129 16.07 4.08 1.06
N TRP A 130 15.44 5.22 0.73
CA TRP A 130 15.04 6.20 1.73
C TRP A 130 14.10 5.60 2.78
N MET A 131 13.12 4.82 2.33
CA MET A 131 12.16 4.16 3.23
C MET A 131 12.87 3.17 4.18
N ALA A 132 13.86 2.41 3.68
CA ALA A 132 14.67 1.51 4.51
C ALA A 132 15.49 2.28 5.56
N ARG A 133 16.11 3.42 5.17
CA ARG A 133 16.84 4.29 6.08
C ARG A 133 15.96 4.86 7.18
N THR A 134 14.72 5.23 6.88
CA THR A 134 13.80 5.73 7.93
C THR A 134 13.42 4.65 8.95
N VAL A 135 13.34 3.40 8.54
CA VAL A 135 13.06 2.28 9.46
C VAL A 135 14.27 1.99 10.34
N THR A 136 15.46 1.85 9.75
CA THR A 136 16.68 1.40 10.45
C THR A 136 17.42 2.52 11.19
N GLY A 137 17.28 3.76 10.72
CA GLY A 137 18.12 4.89 11.18
C GLY A 137 19.50 4.94 10.52
N GLU A 138 19.83 4.01 9.63
CA GLU A 138 21.15 3.92 9.02
C GLU A 138 21.31 4.93 7.88
N GLY A 139 22.38 5.73 7.97
CA GLY A 139 22.75 6.71 6.92
C GLY A 139 21.68 7.76 6.64
N ILE A 140 20.80 8.05 7.59
CA ILE A 140 19.83 9.15 7.52
C ILE A 140 20.16 10.21 8.58
N ALA A 141 20.18 11.47 8.16
CA ALA A 141 20.51 12.56 9.05
C ALA A 141 19.36 12.91 10.02
N PRO A 142 19.68 13.47 11.20
CA PRO A 142 18.66 14.01 12.10
C PRO A 142 17.79 15.08 11.43
N ALA A 143 16.57 15.27 11.91
CA ALA A 143 15.60 16.22 11.34
C ALA A 143 16.10 17.69 11.30
N GLY A 144 17.00 18.07 12.21
CA GLY A 144 17.60 19.40 12.28
C GLY A 144 18.68 19.66 11.24
N ASP A 145 19.28 18.62 10.67
CA ASP A 145 20.33 18.78 9.65
C ASP A 145 19.69 19.12 8.29
N ARG A 146 19.85 20.37 7.89
CA ARG A 146 19.32 20.90 6.62
C ARG A 146 20.32 20.87 5.47
N SER A 147 21.53 20.36 5.68
CA SER A 147 22.57 20.26 4.66
C SER A 147 22.29 19.15 3.65
N THR A 148 21.41 18.19 3.99
CA THR A 148 21.05 17.04 3.15
C THR A 148 19.54 16.85 3.02
N PRO A 149 19.03 16.43 1.84
CA PRO A 149 17.67 15.98 1.68
C PRO A 149 17.42 14.60 2.31
N LEU A 150 18.49 13.82 2.58
CA LEU A 150 18.42 12.48 3.19
C LEU A 150 18.42 12.60 4.72
N ARG A 151 17.28 13.01 5.27
CA ARG A 151 17.08 13.22 6.71
C ARG A 151 15.66 12.89 7.13
N TYR A 152 15.43 12.76 8.43
CA TYR A 152 14.09 12.67 8.96
C TYR A 152 13.33 13.99 8.78
N TYR A 153 12.02 13.85 8.51
CA TYR A 153 11.08 14.97 8.46
C TYR A 153 10.09 14.78 9.62
N ALA A 154 10.33 15.46 10.71
CA ALA A 154 9.86 15.19 12.06
C ALA A 154 8.34 15.14 12.31
N TYR A 155 7.47 15.23 11.30
CA TYR A 155 6.04 15.28 11.58
C TYR A 155 5.35 13.91 11.46
N LYS A 156 5.42 13.24 10.32
CA LYS A 156 4.67 12.01 10.04
C LYS A 156 5.53 10.86 9.55
N SER A 157 6.81 10.98 9.71
CA SER A 157 7.79 9.95 9.40
C SER A 157 8.96 10.08 10.36
N GLY A 158 9.40 8.97 10.92
CA GLY A 158 10.50 8.92 11.88
C GLY A 158 11.02 7.49 12.05
N PRO A 159 12.05 7.30 12.92
CA PRO A 159 12.62 5.97 13.12
C PRO A 159 11.56 4.95 13.50
N LEU A 160 11.65 3.76 12.93
CA LEU A 160 10.75 2.63 13.19
C LEU A 160 9.26 3.06 13.15
N PHE A 161 8.85 3.74 12.04
CA PHE A 161 7.46 4.17 11.80
C PHE A 161 6.91 5.21 12.79
N GLN A 162 7.75 5.94 13.51
CA GLN A 162 7.27 7.03 14.36
C GLN A 162 6.49 8.06 13.54
N CYS A 163 5.33 8.45 14.05
CA CYS A 163 4.44 9.35 13.34
C CYS A 163 3.90 10.45 14.26
N GLY A 164 4.04 11.71 13.87
CA GLY A 164 3.50 12.83 14.64
C GLY A 164 1.98 12.80 14.79
N ALA A 165 1.26 12.19 13.84
CA ALA A 165 -0.18 11.94 13.99
C ALA A 165 -0.50 10.85 15.02
N ASN A 166 0.49 10.08 15.46
CA ASN A 166 0.42 9.10 16.54
C ASN A 166 1.26 9.55 17.76
N ALA A 167 1.34 10.84 18.02
CA ALA A 167 2.12 11.45 19.09
C ALA A 167 3.61 11.01 19.11
N HIS A 168 4.20 10.83 17.92
CA HIS A 168 5.56 10.32 17.71
C HIS A 168 5.81 8.89 18.23
N LEU A 169 4.76 8.14 18.52
CA LEU A 169 4.84 6.71 18.76
C LEU A 169 4.92 5.94 17.43
N PRO A 170 5.49 4.73 17.39
CA PRO A 170 5.44 3.86 16.24
C PRO A 170 4.02 3.62 15.76
N CYS A 171 3.78 3.77 14.46
CA CYS A 171 2.45 3.67 13.86
C CYS A 171 2.29 2.35 13.11
N ALA A 172 1.42 1.46 13.58
CA ALA A 172 1.17 0.18 12.93
C ALA A 172 0.65 0.33 11.49
N TRP A 173 -0.17 1.36 11.20
CA TRP A 173 -0.61 1.60 9.83
C TRP A 173 0.55 1.95 8.90
N GLY A 174 1.48 2.81 9.37
CA GLY A 174 2.70 3.13 8.62
C GLY A 174 3.54 1.88 8.39
N GLY A 175 3.78 1.11 9.46
CA GLY A 175 4.52 -0.15 9.40
C GLY A 175 3.96 -1.15 8.39
N VAL A 176 2.65 -1.42 8.44
CA VAL A 176 1.99 -2.33 7.49
C VAL A 176 2.16 -1.87 6.04
N LYS A 177 2.03 -0.56 5.75
CA LYS A 177 2.17 -0.04 4.38
C LYS A 177 3.60 -0.14 3.86
N VAL A 178 4.58 0.18 4.70
CA VAL A 178 6.00 0.06 4.38
C VAL A 178 6.37 -1.41 4.13
N MET A 179 5.95 -2.31 5.02
CA MET A 179 6.20 -3.74 4.87
C MET A 179 5.51 -4.35 3.65
N LEU A 180 4.30 -3.90 3.32
CA LEU A 180 3.61 -4.29 2.08
C LEU A 180 4.43 -3.89 0.85
N ALA A 181 4.98 -2.68 0.81
CA ALA A 181 5.79 -2.21 -0.30
C ALA A 181 7.08 -3.05 -0.45
N PHE A 182 7.79 -3.31 0.65
CA PHE A 182 8.95 -4.20 0.63
C PHE A 182 8.59 -5.61 0.15
N GLY A 183 7.41 -6.13 0.54
CA GLY A 183 6.91 -7.41 0.07
C GLY A 183 6.60 -7.47 -1.43
N LYS A 184 6.33 -6.32 -2.06
CA LYS A 184 6.13 -6.21 -3.51
C LYS A 184 7.43 -6.08 -4.30
N MET A 185 8.50 -5.64 -3.66
CA MET A 185 9.81 -5.53 -4.30
C MET A 185 10.39 -6.91 -4.57
N PRO A 186 10.82 -7.20 -5.82
CA PRO A 186 11.51 -8.44 -6.13
C PRO A 186 12.71 -8.67 -5.22
N ALA A 187 12.88 -9.87 -4.68
CA ALA A 187 13.97 -10.17 -3.74
C ALA A 187 15.36 -9.83 -4.32
N ALA A 188 15.55 -10.04 -5.61
CA ALA A 188 16.82 -9.74 -6.31
C ALA A 188 17.18 -8.22 -6.35
N ARG A 189 16.21 -7.33 -6.08
CA ARG A 189 16.43 -5.87 -6.00
C ARG A 189 16.64 -5.37 -4.56
N ARG A 190 16.47 -6.23 -3.56
CA ARG A 190 16.65 -5.83 -2.16
C ARG A 190 18.14 -5.67 -1.84
N THR A 191 18.47 -4.56 -1.18
CA THR A 191 19.80 -4.33 -0.63
C THR A 191 19.87 -4.87 0.80
N PRO A 192 21.08 -5.08 1.37
CA PRO A 192 21.22 -5.46 2.78
C PRO A 192 20.49 -4.52 3.74
N LEU A 193 20.44 -3.23 3.44
CA LEU A 193 19.72 -2.23 4.22
C LEU A 193 18.20 -2.45 4.16
N ILE A 194 17.67 -2.79 2.99
CA ILE A 194 16.23 -3.12 2.82
C ILE A 194 15.89 -4.40 3.60
N ASP A 195 16.75 -5.41 3.55
CA ASP A 195 16.54 -6.65 4.31
C ASP A 195 16.58 -6.40 5.82
N GLU A 196 17.48 -5.53 6.30
CA GLU A 196 17.52 -5.11 7.70
C GLU A 196 16.24 -4.33 8.08
N ALA A 197 15.76 -3.44 7.23
CA ALA A 197 14.51 -2.73 7.45
C ALA A 197 13.30 -3.68 7.51
N ILE A 198 13.27 -4.70 6.65
CA ILE A 198 12.26 -5.75 6.68
C ILE A 198 12.31 -6.50 8.02
N ARG A 199 13.51 -6.88 8.48
CA ARG A 199 13.70 -7.58 9.76
C ARG A 199 13.21 -6.76 10.95
N GLN A 200 13.58 -5.47 11.00
CA GLN A 200 13.14 -4.57 12.08
C GLN A 200 11.64 -4.28 12.01
N GLY A 201 11.09 -4.06 10.82
CA GLY A 201 9.66 -3.85 10.62
C GLY A 201 8.82 -5.07 11.02
N ALA A 202 9.27 -6.28 10.67
CA ALA A 202 8.63 -7.52 11.09
C ALA A 202 8.70 -7.69 12.62
N ALA A 203 9.86 -7.43 13.23
CA ALA A 203 10.02 -7.48 14.69
C ALA A 203 9.03 -6.53 15.39
N TYR A 204 8.84 -5.31 14.85
CA TYR A 204 7.86 -4.38 15.38
C TYR A 204 6.42 -4.89 15.23
N LEU A 205 6.02 -5.37 14.05
CA LEU A 205 4.67 -5.87 13.83
C LEU A 205 4.36 -7.13 14.64
N PHE A 206 5.37 -7.93 14.95
CA PHE A 206 5.27 -9.10 15.82
C PHE A 206 5.55 -8.84 17.30
N SER A 207 5.86 -7.61 17.70
CA SER A 207 6.01 -7.25 19.11
C SER A 207 4.70 -7.34 19.89
N ILE A 208 3.59 -7.32 19.17
CA ILE A 208 2.22 -7.48 19.65
C ILE A 208 1.56 -8.58 18.82
N ASP A 209 0.63 -9.34 19.39
CA ASP A 209 -0.21 -10.24 18.59
C ASP A 209 -1.03 -9.39 17.60
N PRO A 210 -0.84 -9.55 16.28
CA PRO A 210 -1.55 -8.76 15.28
C PRO A 210 -3.08 -8.87 15.39
N ALA A 211 -3.58 -9.96 15.96
CA ALA A 211 -5.00 -10.18 16.17
C ALA A 211 -5.58 -9.27 17.26
N THR A 212 -4.81 -8.92 18.28
CA THR A 212 -5.23 -7.99 19.35
C THR A 212 -5.01 -6.53 18.96
N ALA A 213 -3.99 -6.25 18.15
CA ALA A 213 -3.62 -4.91 17.68
C ALA A 213 -3.39 -3.88 18.79
N ASP A 214 -2.82 -4.30 19.92
CA ASP A 214 -2.50 -3.44 21.06
C ASP A 214 -1.23 -2.59 20.79
N TYR A 215 -1.06 -2.11 19.55
CA TYR A 215 0.06 -1.28 19.14
C TYR A 215 0.02 0.10 19.80
N PRO A 216 1.18 0.75 19.96
CA PRO A 216 1.26 2.06 20.61
C PRO A 216 0.31 3.09 19.99
N HIS A 217 -0.48 3.75 20.84
CA HIS A 217 -1.41 4.81 20.45
C HIS A 217 -1.58 5.81 21.61
N PRO A 218 -1.70 7.13 21.35
CA PRO A 218 -1.72 8.14 22.40
C PRO A 218 -2.94 8.07 23.32
N THR A 219 -4.07 7.56 22.85
CA THR A 219 -5.34 7.52 23.59
C THR A 219 -5.91 6.11 23.74
N SER A 220 -5.36 5.14 23.03
CA SER A 220 -5.81 3.74 23.02
C SER A 220 -4.66 2.85 22.60
N PRO A 221 -4.50 1.65 23.18
CA PRO A 221 -3.53 0.68 22.66
C PRO A 221 -3.86 0.20 21.24
N ARG A 222 -5.04 0.47 20.73
CA ARG A 222 -5.51 -0.01 19.43
C ARG A 222 -5.50 1.07 18.37
N PRO A 223 -5.00 0.79 17.15
CA PRO A 223 -4.87 1.81 16.11
C PRO A 223 -6.22 2.33 15.60
N SER A 224 -7.23 1.49 15.45
CA SER A 224 -8.57 1.88 14.98
C SER A 224 -9.51 0.68 14.96
N GLY A 225 -10.82 0.93 15.13
CA GLY A 225 -11.86 -0.10 14.98
C GLY A 225 -11.96 -0.68 13.55
N ASN A 226 -11.31 -0.08 12.56
CA ASN A 226 -11.23 -0.63 11.21
C ASN A 226 -10.15 -1.71 11.05
N TRP A 227 -9.28 -1.91 12.02
CA TRP A 227 -8.24 -2.94 11.98
C TRP A 227 -8.81 -4.33 11.71
N TRP A 228 -9.95 -4.65 12.28
CA TRP A 228 -10.62 -5.94 12.11
C TRP A 228 -11.70 -5.96 11.02
N LYS A 229 -11.87 -4.87 10.26
CA LYS A 229 -12.84 -4.76 9.17
C LYS A 229 -12.12 -4.82 7.84
N PHE A 230 -12.50 -5.76 6.99
CA PHE A 230 -11.89 -5.89 5.68
C PHE A 230 -12.63 -5.02 4.67
N GLY A 231 -11.92 -4.05 4.12
CA GLY A 231 -12.47 -3.07 3.21
C GLY A 231 -11.83 -3.08 1.83
N PHE A 232 -12.39 -2.22 0.96
CA PHE A 232 -11.83 -2.00 -0.36
C PHE A 232 -12.27 -0.65 -0.94
N PRO A 233 -11.40 0.11 -1.64
CA PRO A 233 -9.94 -0.04 -1.62
C PRO A 233 -9.34 0.18 -0.22
N VAL A 234 -8.11 -0.27 0.00
CA VAL A 234 -7.39 -0.03 1.26
C VAL A 234 -6.43 1.13 1.06
N PHE A 235 -6.76 2.28 1.64
CA PHE A 235 -5.93 3.47 1.56
C PHE A 235 -4.93 3.55 2.72
N TYR A 236 -4.83 4.69 3.43
CA TYR A 236 -3.84 4.87 4.49
C TYR A 236 -4.14 4.07 5.77
N VAL A 237 -5.39 3.80 6.07
CA VAL A 237 -5.78 2.93 7.17
C VAL A 237 -5.54 1.48 6.76
N ALA A 238 -4.68 0.78 7.50
CA ALA A 238 -4.45 -0.65 7.29
C ALA A 238 -5.52 -1.49 8.00
N ASP A 239 -5.79 -2.67 7.47
CA ASP A 239 -6.57 -3.71 8.13
C ASP A 239 -5.70 -4.95 8.43
N LEU A 240 -6.20 -5.84 9.28
CA LEU A 240 -5.51 -7.09 9.65
C LEU A 240 -5.19 -7.95 8.43
N LEU A 241 -6.08 -8.00 7.45
CA LEU A 241 -5.84 -8.74 6.21
C LEU A 241 -4.61 -8.19 5.47
N GLN A 242 -4.43 -6.86 5.42
CA GLN A 242 -3.27 -6.26 4.77
C GLN A 242 -1.96 -6.51 5.55
N LEU A 243 -2.03 -6.56 6.88
CA LEU A 243 -0.87 -6.97 7.69
C LEU A 243 -0.46 -8.40 7.35
N VAL A 244 -1.40 -9.34 7.34
CA VAL A 244 -1.13 -10.74 6.98
C VAL A 244 -0.60 -10.84 5.54
N GLU A 245 -1.20 -10.10 4.60
CA GLU A 245 -0.73 -10.02 3.20
C GLU A 245 0.75 -9.57 3.13
N ALA A 246 1.12 -8.53 3.87
CA ALA A 246 2.48 -8.01 3.90
C ALA A 246 3.48 -9.01 4.48
N LEU A 247 3.16 -9.61 5.64
CA LEU A 247 4.07 -10.54 6.31
C LEU A 247 4.22 -11.87 5.57
N VAL A 248 3.12 -12.42 5.02
CA VAL A 248 3.18 -13.61 4.17
C VAL A 248 4.02 -13.35 2.91
N GLY A 249 3.80 -12.21 2.24
CA GLY A 249 4.57 -11.82 1.06
C GLY A 249 6.07 -11.64 1.33
N LEU A 250 6.45 -11.30 2.55
CA LEU A 250 7.84 -11.19 2.99
C LEU A 250 8.45 -12.51 3.48
N GLY A 251 7.67 -13.60 3.50
CA GLY A 251 8.14 -14.91 3.89
C GLY A 251 8.00 -15.26 5.38
N TYR A 252 7.23 -14.47 6.14
CA TYR A 252 6.91 -14.75 7.54
C TYR A 252 5.62 -15.59 7.72
N GLY A 253 5.15 -16.26 6.66
CA GLY A 253 3.95 -17.09 6.72
C GLY A 253 4.02 -18.18 7.82
N ASP A 254 5.17 -18.83 7.96
CA ASP A 254 5.36 -19.91 8.94
C ASP A 254 5.63 -19.43 10.38
N ASP A 255 5.64 -18.11 10.62
CA ASP A 255 5.85 -17.58 11.96
C ASP A 255 4.62 -17.84 12.84
N PRO A 256 4.75 -18.54 13.99
CA PRO A 256 3.61 -18.91 14.83
C PRO A 256 2.86 -17.70 15.39
N ARG A 257 3.49 -16.53 15.48
CA ARG A 257 2.84 -15.29 15.93
C ARG A 257 1.77 -14.79 14.94
N LEU A 258 1.75 -15.29 13.71
CA LEU A 258 0.74 -14.95 12.69
C LEU A 258 -0.53 -15.84 12.79
N ALA A 259 -0.49 -16.92 13.56
CA ALA A 259 -1.55 -17.93 13.61
C ALA A 259 -2.92 -17.35 13.98
N ASN A 260 -3.00 -16.50 15.02
CA ASN A 260 -4.25 -15.89 15.46
C ASN A 260 -4.83 -14.94 14.39
N ALA A 261 -3.97 -14.16 13.74
CA ALA A 261 -4.37 -13.25 12.66
C ALA A 261 -4.91 -14.03 11.45
N LEU A 262 -4.25 -15.11 11.05
CA LEU A 262 -4.72 -16.00 9.98
C LEU A 262 -6.05 -16.67 10.32
N ALA A 263 -6.22 -17.12 11.57
CA ALA A 263 -7.48 -17.69 12.04
C ALA A 263 -8.62 -16.68 11.93
N LEU A 264 -8.40 -15.42 12.32
CA LEU A 264 -9.38 -14.34 12.17
C LEU A 264 -9.70 -14.05 10.72
N VAL A 265 -8.70 -14.04 9.82
CA VAL A 265 -8.94 -13.85 8.38
C VAL A 265 -9.84 -14.96 7.85
N ARG A 266 -9.56 -16.22 8.18
CA ARG A 266 -10.39 -17.37 7.76
C ARG A 266 -11.79 -17.32 8.34
N ALA A 267 -11.94 -16.98 9.62
CA ALA A 267 -13.23 -16.90 10.30
C ALA A 267 -14.16 -15.80 9.75
N ARG A 268 -13.63 -14.81 9.02
CA ARG A 268 -14.42 -13.76 8.37
C ARG A 268 -15.06 -14.19 7.05
N ALA A 269 -14.73 -15.36 6.53
CA ALA A 269 -15.41 -15.90 5.37
C ALA A 269 -16.89 -16.15 5.68
N ALA A 270 -17.78 -15.61 4.86
CA ALA A 270 -19.21 -15.93 4.87
C ALA A 270 -19.45 -17.28 4.20
N ALA A 271 -20.71 -17.72 4.16
CA ALA A 271 -21.12 -18.90 3.41
C ALA A 271 -20.60 -18.85 1.96
N ALA A 272 -20.23 -19.98 1.41
CA ALA A 272 -19.60 -20.13 0.09
C ALA A 272 -18.19 -19.53 -0.03
N GLY A 273 -17.45 -19.36 1.08
CA GLY A 273 -16.05 -18.95 1.06
C GLY A 273 -15.81 -17.55 0.50
N ARG A 274 -16.72 -16.62 0.73
CA ARG A 274 -16.61 -15.22 0.29
C ARG A 274 -16.52 -14.27 1.47
N TRP A 275 -15.67 -13.25 1.37
CA TRP A 275 -15.50 -12.23 2.39
C TRP A 275 -16.39 -11.02 2.12
N PRO A 276 -17.07 -10.48 3.17
CA PRO A 276 -17.91 -9.30 3.04
C PRO A 276 -17.08 -8.02 2.92
N LEU A 277 -17.67 -6.99 2.30
CA LEU A 277 -17.14 -5.63 2.29
C LEU A 277 -17.56 -4.92 3.58
N GLU A 278 -16.66 -4.75 4.54
CA GLU A 278 -17.00 -4.19 5.85
C GLU A 278 -16.82 -2.66 5.92
N TYR A 279 -15.98 -2.07 5.04
CA TYR A 279 -15.94 -0.62 4.80
C TYR A 279 -15.56 -0.33 3.34
N HIS A 280 -15.89 0.87 2.85
CA HIS A 280 -15.63 1.28 1.48
C HIS A 280 -15.51 2.81 1.34
N TYR A 281 -15.06 3.23 0.17
CA TYR A 281 -14.94 4.63 -0.22
C TYR A 281 -15.88 5.01 -1.38
N ASN A 282 -16.97 4.27 -1.60
CA ASN A 282 -17.98 4.60 -2.62
C ASN A 282 -18.45 6.05 -2.46
N GLY A 283 -18.61 6.77 -3.57
CA GLY A 283 -19.00 8.17 -3.61
C GLY A 283 -17.92 9.16 -3.16
N LYS A 284 -16.79 8.71 -2.60
CA LYS A 284 -15.67 9.60 -2.24
C LYS A 284 -14.62 9.72 -3.35
N MET A 285 -14.56 8.78 -4.29
CA MET A 285 -13.59 8.76 -5.38
C MET A 285 -14.08 9.41 -6.67
N GLY A 286 -15.32 9.87 -6.72
CA GLY A 286 -15.96 10.43 -7.89
C GLY A 286 -17.30 9.74 -8.19
N GLU A 287 -18.04 10.33 -9.10
CA GLU A 287 -19.31 9.78 -9.55
C GLU A 287 -19.08 8.47 -10.32
N GLY A 288 -19.96 7.49 -10.14
CA GLY A 288 -19.89 6.21 -10.82
C GLY A 288 -18.82 5.24 -10.28
N VAL A 289 -17.93 5.66 -9.36
CA VAL A 289 -16.94 4.75 -8.76
C VAL A 289 -17.52 4.05 -7.54
N ALA A 290 -17.74 2.74 -7.66
CA ALA A 290 -18.24 1.90 -6.59
C ALA A 290 -17.54 0.52 -6.58
N PHE A 291 -17.30 0.00 -5.37
CA PHE A 291 -16.61 -1.28 -5.15
C PHE A 291 -17.51 -2.34 -4.53
N GLY A 292 -18.80 -2.12 -4.45
CA GLY A 292 -19.78 -3.03 -3.88
C GLY A 292 -20.57 -2.43 -2.72
N ARG A 293 -21.44 -3.24 -2.11
CA ARG A 293 -22.32 -2.85 -0.99
C ARG A 293 -21.74 -3.33 0.33
N LYS A 294 -21.74 -2.46 1.34
CA LYS A 294 -21.29 -2.81 2.70
C LYS A 294 -22.11 -3.97 3.26
N GLY A 295 -21.42 -4.91 3.94
CA GLY A 295 -22.01 -6.10 4.53
C GLY A 295 -22.29 -7.24 3.55
N GLN A 296 -22.10 -7.02 2.23
CA GLN A 296 -22.33 -8.07 1.22
C GLN A 296 -21.01 -8.74 0.81
N PRO A 297 -21.05 -10.02 0.38
CA PRO A 297 -19.90 -10.68 -0.22
C PRO A 297 -19.29 -9.84 -1.33
N ASN A 298 -17.98 -9.69 -1.33
CA ASN A 298 -17.28 -8.78 -2.22
C ASN A 298 -16.11 -9.45 -2.93
N LYS A 299 -16.07 -9.34 -4.26
CA LYS A 299 -15.02 -9.97 -5.08
C LYS A 299 -13.60 -9.47 -4.72
N TRP A 300 -13.44 -8.20 -4.45
CA TRP A 300 -12.13 -7.60 -4.18
C TRP A 300 -11.56 -8.05 -2.83
N VAL A 301 -12.39 -8.01 -1.77
CA VAL A 301 -12.00 -8.50 -0.45
C VAL A 301 -11.75 -10.01 -0.50
N THR A 302 -12.59 -10.76 -1.22
CA THR A 302 -12.44 -12.22 -1.40
C THR A 302 -11.12 -12.55 -2.13
N ILE A 303 -10.78 -11.83 -3.21
CA ILE A 303 -9.51 -12.06 -3.93
C ILE A 303 -8.31 -11.76 -3.03
N ARG A 304 -8.33 -10.67 -2.25
CA ARG A 304 -7.26 -10.34 -1.28
C ARG A 304 -7.08 -11.49 -0.28
N ALA A 305 -8.17 -11.92 0.36
CA ALA A 305 -8.13 -12.98 1.37
C ALA A 305 -7.66 -14.32 0.79
N LEU A 306 -8.22 -14.75 -0.33
CA LEU A 306 -7.84 -16.00 -0.99
C LEU A 306 -6.37 -16.00 -1.44
N ARG A 307 -5.89 -14.89 -2.01
CA ARG A 307 -4.48 -14.76 -2.39
C ARG A 307 -3.56 -14.88 -1.18
N THR A 308 -3.89 -14.19 -0.09
CA THR A 308 -3.12 -14.22 1.15
C THR A 308 -3.08 -15.63 1.76
N ILE A 309 -4.24 -16.29 1.89
CA ILE A 309 -4.34 -17.65 2.43
C ILE A 309 -3.58 -18.64 1.55
N ARG A 310 -3.73 -18.54 0.23
CA ARG A 310 -3.02 -19.44 -0.70
C ARG A 310 -1.50 -19.24 -0.65
N ASN A 311 -1.02 -17.99 -0.63
CA ASN A 311 0.41 -17.72 -0.51
C ASN A 311 0.97 -18.28 0.80
N TYR A 312 0.23 -18.15 1.90
CA TYR A 312 0.56 -18.79 3.17
C TYR A 312 0.67 -20.32 3.02
N GLU A 313 -0.37 -20.99 2.49
CA GLU A 313 -0.44 -22.46 2.37
C GLU A 313 0.65 -23.05 1.44
N LEU A 314 1.12 -22.26 0.50
CA LEU A 314 2.14 -22.67 -0.48
C LEU A 314 3.55 -22.20 -0.12
N GLY A 315 3.74 -21.48 1.00
CA GLY A 315 5.02 -20.90 1.37
C GLY A 315 5.57 -19.93 0.33
N ILE A 316 4.68 -19.29 -0.44
CA ILE A 316 5.08 -18.38 -1.53
C ILE A 316 5.55 -17.06 -0.92
N ARG A 317 6.76 -16.66 -1.33
CA ARG A 317 7.35 -15.34 -1.10
C ARG A 317 7.25 -14.53 -2.40
N ASN A 318 6.92 -13.26 -2.31
CA ASN A 318 6.89 -12.35 -3.47
C ASN A 318 8.30 -11.93 -3.89
#